data_2f2b0fc868d0f82e78fe94c8404530c0
#
_entry.id   2f2b0fc868d0f82e78fe94c8404530c0
#
_cell.length_a   1.000
_cell.length_b   1.000
_cell.length_c   1.000
_cell.angle_alpha   90.00
_cell.angle_beta   90.00
_cell.angle_gamma   90.00
#
_symmetry.space_group_name_H-M   'P 1'
#
loop_
_entity.id
_entity.type
_entity.pdbx_description
1 polymer ?
#
loop_
_entity_poly.entity_id
_entity_poly.type
_entity_poly.pdbx_seq_one_letter_code
_entity_poly.pdbx_strand_id
1 'polypeptide(L)'
;MINYTERIALLMEDVCRRTPRLSFIDLKEVLIFGRFGRSHTEGAFATCHCLTLPESEPGYYFWRDRATGQLTRRSEWFVTKSPDVRIAGTRIKYLISFVLPRFCDQSLDRSRKADLYPADAPGWLAKLDTVIHELYHIDPDAAGIRKLIRADGSDSSHSHGPEFYQEVADMVQAYVAGDTDPALYEFLQHDFNTLTGRFGGVVSTTFRNFPSFPQRYMEAIEMPIDPNVRIERIKSPSQPVVYTADDLQMRQFLEQTTRRLTRKGAHQAA
;
A
#
# COMPACT_ATOMS: atom_id res chain seq x y z
N MET A 1 -0.35 2.45 -25.40
CA MET A 1 -0.67 2.68 -23.96
C MET A 1 0.43 2.06 -23.11
N ILE A 2 0.79 2.71 -22.02
CA ILE A 2 1.73 2.15 -21.04
C ILE A 2 0.98 1.28 -20.03
N ASN A 3 1.46 0.05 -19.78
CA ASN A 3 0.95 -0.81 -18.72
C ASN A 3 1.69 -0.48 -17.40
N TYR A 4 1.03 0.28 -16.54
CA TYR A 4 1.65 0.80 -15.32
C TYR A 4 1.93 -0.31 -14.30
N THR A 5 1.03 -1.32 -14.20
CA THR A 5 1.26 -2.48 -13.32
C THR A 5 2.51 -3.24 -13.70
N GLU A 6 2.69 -3.50 -15.00
CA GLU A 6 3.87 -4.22 -15.51
C GLU A 6 5.15 -3.44 -15.26
N ARG A 7 5.15 -2.11 -15.53
CA ARG A 7 6.32 -1.27 -15.27
C ARG A 7 6.71 -1.23 -13.79
N ILE A 8 5.73 -1.10 -12.90
CA ILE A 8 5.97 -1.16 -11.46
C ILE A 8 6.48 -2.55 -11.05
N ALA A 9 5.93 -3.62 -11.59
CA ALA A 9 6.37 -4.98 -11.27
C ALA A 9 7.84 -5.21 -11.64
N LEU A 10 8.24 -4.82 -12.85
CA LEU A 10 9.64 -4.91 -13.30
C LEU A 10 10.59 -4.07 -12.44
N LEU A 11 10.17 -2.86 -12.07
CA LEU A 11 10.93 -2.01 -11.17
C LEU A 11 11.08 -2.64 -9.77
N MET A 12 9.99 -3.16 -9.21
CA MET A 12 10.02 -3.83 -7.91
C MET A 12 10.93 -5.06 -7.91
N GLU A 13 10.92 -5.83 -9.00
CA GLU A 13 11.79 -7.00 -9.16
C GLU A 13 13.27 -6.59 -9.12
N ASP A 14 13.65 -5.55 -9.84
CA ASP A 14 15.02 -5.05 -9.84
C ASP A 14 15.40 -4.44 -8.47
N VAL A 15 14.49 -3.68 -7.85
CA VAL A 15 14.69 -3.13 -6.50
C VAL A 15 14.91 -4.24 -5.48
N CYS A 16 14.08 -5.28 -5.45
CA CYS A 16 14.24 -6.40 -4.51
C CYS A 16 15.55 -7.14 -4.73
N ARG A 17 15.96 -7.33 -5.98
CA ARG A 17 17.21 -7.99 -6.32
C ARG A 17 18.46 -7.20 -5.89
N ARG A 18 18.41 -5.86 -5.98
CA ARG A 18 19.56 -4.97 -5.71
C ARG A 18 19.61 -4.43 -4.29
N THR A 19 18.49 -4.50 -3.56
CA THR A 19 18.40 -3.96 -2.21
C THR A 19 18.42 -5.10 -1.19
N PRO A 20 19.53 -5.33 -0.46
CA PRO A 20 19.67 -6.47 0.45
C PRO A 20 18.53 -6.58 1.47
N ARG A 21 18.04 -5.44 1.97
CA ARG A 21 16.93 -5.39 2.94
C ARG A 21 15.57 -5.84 2.37
N LEU A 22 15.44 -5.98 1.05
CA LEU A 22 14.22 -6.37 0.35
C LEU A 22 14.37 -7.69 -0.42
N SER A 23 15.57 -8.28 -0.43
CA SER A 23 15.90 -9.46 -1.23
C SER A 23 15.15 -10.75 -0.81
N PHE A 24 14.52 -10.76 0.37
CA PHE A 24 13.70 -11.87 0.85
C PHE A 24 12.28 -11.88 0.22
N ILE A 25 11.87 -10.80 -0.46
CA ILE A 25 10.53 -10.67 -1.01
C ILE A 25 10.40 -11.50 -2.29
N ASP A 26 9.48 -12.48 -2.27
CA ASP A 26 9.06 -13.19 -3.48
C ASP A 26 7.89 -12.46 -4.14
N LEU A 27 8.16 -11.76 -5.23
CA LEU A 27 7.14 -11.00 -5.94
C LEU A 27 6.03 -11.85 -6.58
N LYS A 28 6.19 -13.17 -6.66
CA LYS A 28 5.10 -14.07 -7.07
C LYS A 28 3.97 -14.10 -6.02
N GLU A 29 4.28 -13.77 -4.77
CA GLU A 29 3.33 -13.70 -3.67
C GLU A 29 2.76 -12.28 -3.46
N VAL A 30 3.16 -11.32 -4.32
CA VAL A 30 2.73 -9.91 -4.28
C VAL A 30 1.90 -9.58 -5.51
N LEU A 31 0.64 -9.20 -5.32
CA LEU A 31 -0.20 -8.71 -6.41
C LEU A 31 -0.16 -7.18 -6.47
N ILE A 32 0.33 -6.66 -7.59
CA ILE A 32 0.40 -5.23 -7.87
C ILE A 32 -0.78 -4.83 -8.74
N PHE A 33 -1.47 -3.74 -8.39
CA PHE A 33 -2.60 -3.26 -9.16
C PHE A 33 -2.86 -1.76 -8.98
N GLY A 34 -3.61 -1.17 -9.92
CA GLY A 34 -4.02 0.22 -9.87
C GLY A 34 -5.39 0.41 -9.20
N ARG A 35 -5.54 1.51 -8.48
CA ARG A 35 -6.81 2.04 -7.98
C ARG A 35 -7.03 3.43 -8.54
N PHE A 36 -8.31 3.82 -8.66
CA PHE A 36 -8.61 5.18 -9.06
C PHE A 36 -8.48 6.16 -7.88
N GLY A 37 -7.81 7.31 -8.12
CA GLY A 37 -7.77 8.43 -7.20
C GLY A 37 -7.33 9.71 -7.92
N ARG A 38 -8.04 10.81 -7.66
CA ARG A 38 -7.79 12.09 -8.31
C ARG A 38 -6.45 12.69 -7.90
N SER A 39 -5.74 13.32 -8.82
CA SER A 39 -4.44 13.96 -8.61
C SER A 39 -4.44 14.99 -7.48
N HIS A 40 -5.49 15.78 -7.39
CA HIS A 40 -5.57 16.94 -6.47
C HIS A 40 -6.34 16.65 -5.17
N THR A 41 -6.47 15.38 -4.78
CA THR A 41 -7.14 15.03 -3.53
C THR A 41 -6.14 14.48 -2.53
N GLU A 42 -6.39 14.72 -1.25
CA GLU A 42 -5.62 14.12 -0.17
C GLU A 42 -5.78 12.59 -0.11
N GLY A 43 -4.82 11.92 0.51
CA GLY A 43 -4.82 10.49 0.74
C GLY A 43 -3.56 9.79 0.23
N ALA A 44 -3.46 8.51 0.48
CA ALA A 44 -2.32 7.69 0.11
C ALA A 44 -2.07 7.67 -1.40
N PHE A 45 -0.81 7.63 -1.80
CA PHE A 45 -0.38 7.41 -3.19
C PHE A 45 -0.33 5.93 -3.56
N ALA A 46 0.01 5.09 -2.59
CA ALA A 46 0.00 3.64 -2.67
C ALA A 46 -0.39 3.05 -1.32
N THR A 47 -0.59 1.74 -1.26
CA THR A 47 -0.90 1.04 -0.01
C THR A 47 -0.47 -0.41 -0.11
N CYS A 48 0.24 -0.91 0.88
CA CYS A 48 0.52 -2.33 1.06
C CYS A 48 -0.51 -2.95 2.02
N HIS A 49 -1.19 -3.99 1.57
CA HIS A 49 -2.14 -4.77 2.37
C HIS A 49 -1.60 -6.18 2.54
N CYS A 50 -1.49 -6.63 3.77
CA CYS A 50 -1.13 -8.00 4.05
C CYS A 50 -2.38 -8.89 4.11
N LEU A 51 -2.33 -10.04 3.45
CA LEU A 51 -3.36 -11.07 3.46
C LEU A 51 -3.03 -12.22 4.40
N THR A 52 -1.76 -12.32 4.81
CA THR A 52 -1.32 -13.31 5.80
C THR A 52 -1.31 -12.68 7.18
N LEU A 53 -1.77 -13.45 8.14
CA LEU A 53 -1.79 -13.06 9.54
C LEU A 53 -1.05 -14.11 10.34
N PRO A 54 -0.23 -13.72 11.32
CA PRO A 54 0.23 -14.67 12.32
C PRO A 54 -0.98 -15.38 12.97
N GLU A 55 -0.87 -16.66 13.22
CA GLU A 55 -1.94 -17.45 13.86
C GLU A 55 -2.35 -16.88 15.23
N SER A 56 -1.44 -16.14 15.87
CA SER A 56 -1.68 -15.45 17.13
C SER A 56 -2.60 -14.24 17.02
N GLU A 57 -2.91 -13.76 15.81
CA GLU A 57 -3.69 -12.53 15.58
C GLU A 57 -5.05 -12.77 14.90
N PRO A 58 -6.00 -13.42 15.52
CA PRO A 58 -7.27 -13.65 14.88
C PRO A 58 -8.34 -12.66 15.36
N GLY A 59 -8.49 -11.55 14.71
CA GLY A 59 -9.67 -10.72 14.83
C GLY A 59 -9.59 -9.58 15.84
N TYR A 60 -10.76 -9.05 16.19
CA TYR A 60 -10.91 -7.97 17.14
C TYR A 60 -10.79 -8.42 18.56
N TYR A 61 -10.36 -7.48 19.42
CA TYR A 61 -10.48 -7.60 20.85
C TYR A 61 -11.45 -6.56 21.38
N PHE A 62 -12.33 -7.02 22.30
CA PHE A 62 -13.23 -6.15 23.05
C PHE A 62 -12.89 -6.22 24.51
N TRP A 63 -12.87 -5.07 25.16
CA TRP A 63 -12.86 -4.95 26.61
C TRP A 63 -14.30 -4.73 27.08
N ARG A 64 -14.78 -5.63 27.94
CA ARG A 64 -16.12 -5.53 28.51
C ARG A 64 -16.05 -5.47 30.01
N ASP A 65 -16.86 -4.60 30.59
CA ASP A 65 -17.11 -4.62 32.02
C ASP A 65 -17.69 -6.00 32.41
N ARG A 66 -17.14 -6.59 33.46
CA ARG A 66 -17.52 -7.97 33.87
C ARG A 66 -18.90 -8.03 34.50
N ALA A 67 -19.35 -6.98 35.18
CA ALA A 67 -20.61 -6.93 35.88
C ALA A 67 -21.78 -6.60 34.93
N THR A 68 -21.60 -5.62 34.06
CA THR A 68 -22.65 -5.09 33.17
C THR A 68 -22.63 -5.70 31.77
N GLY A 69 -21.49 -6.28 31.35
CA GLY A 69 -21.27 -6.76 29.99
C GLY A 69 -21.12 -5.64 28.96
N GLN A 70 -21.16 -4.37 29.39
CA GLN A 70 -21.03 -3.23 28.50
C GLN A 70 -19.64 -3.17 27.85
N LEU A 71 -19.63 -2.76 26.57
CA LEU A 71 -18.41 -2.51 25.84
C LEU A 71 -17.75 -1.26 26.38
N THR A 72 -16.55 -1.39 26.98
CA THR A 72 -15.77 -0.28 27.51
C THR A 72 -14.74 0.22 26.50
N ARG A 73 -14.18 -0.68 25.69
CA ARG A 73 -13.20 -0.40 24.65
C ARG A 73 -13.23 -1.46 23.58
N ARG A 74 -12.83 -1.14 22.37
CA ARG A 74 -12.42 -2.10 21.32
C ARG A 74 -11.03 -1.74 20.83
N SER A 75 -10.29 -2.71 20.31
CA SER A 75 -9.02 -2.44 19.66
C SER A 75 -9.25 -1.50 18.45
N GLU A 76 -8.35 -0.55 18.25
CA GLU A 76 -8.39 0.34 17.07
C GLU A 76 -8.24 -0.46 15.77
N TRP A 77 -7.60 -1.60 15.86
CA TRP A 77 -7.21 -2.40 14.73
C TRP A 77 -7.92 -3.75 14.79
N PHE A 78 -8.49 -4.10 13.69
CA PHE A 78 -9.18 -5.36 13.56
C PHE A 78 -8.76 -6.08 12.30
N VAL A 79 -8.75 -7.36 12.39
CA VAL A 79 -8.65 -8.21 11.23
C VAL A 79 -10.07 -8.63 10.89
N THR A 80 -10.61 -8.03 9.88
CA THR A 80 -11.72 -8.65 9.22
C THR A 80 -11.16 -9.73 8.29
N LYS A 81 -12.01 -10.53 7.77
CA LYS A 81 -11.80 -11.59 6.82
C LYS A 81 -10.77 -11.20 5.75
N SER A 82 -9.54 -11.68 5.88
CA SER A 82 -8.58 -11.59 4.80
C SER A 82 -9.10 -12.42 3.62
N PRO A 83 -9.18 -11.86 2.40
CA PRO A 83 -9.53 -12.65 1.24
C PRO A 83 -8.44 -13.67 0.94
N ASP A 84 -8.82 -14.81 0.36
CA ASP A 84 -7.88 -15.77 -0.22
C ASP A 84 -7.69 -15.42 -1.70
N VAL A 85 -6.58 -14.79 -2.04
CA VAL A 85 -6.27 -14.38 -3.42
C VAL A 85 -5.30 -15.39 -4.03
N ARG A 86 -5.69 -16.00 -5.17
CA ARG A 86 -4.90 -17.00 -5.86
C ARG A 86 -4.75 -16.65 -7.34
N ILE A 87 -3.53 -16.39 -7.78
CA ILE A 87 -3.22 -16.03 -9.17
C ILE A 87 -2.28 -17.08 -9.75
N ALA A 88 -2.68 -17.70 -10.86
CA ALA A 88 -1.92 -18.77 -11.51
C ALA A 88 -1.46 -19.90 -10.55
N GLY A 89 -2.31 -20.26 -9.59
CA GLY A 89 -2.03 -21.30 -8.59
C GLY A 89 -1.22 -20.82 -7.39
N THR A 90 -0.64 -19.62 -7.43
CA THR A 90 0.11 -19.05 -6.32
C THR A 90 -0.82 -18.29 -5.36
N ARG A 91 -0.69 -18.54 -4.07
CA ARG A 91 -1.39 -17.76 -3.04
C ARG A 91 -0.69 -16.43 -2.86
N ILE A 92 -1.44 -15.35 -3.02
CA ILE A 92 -0.95 -13.99 -2.80
C ILE A 92 -0.96 -13.67 -1.30
N LYS A 93 0.16 -13.22 -0.80
CA LYS A 93 0.33 -12.81 0.60
C LYS A 93 0.15 -11.31 0.78
N TYR A 94 0.49 -10.52 -0.24
CA TYR A 94 0.45 -9.06 -0.19
C TYR A 94 -0.22 -8.47 -1.42
N LEU A 95 -0.95 -7.39 -1.20
CA LEU A 95 -1.56 -6.59 -2.25
C LEU A 95 -0.97 -5.19 -2.19
N ILE A 96 -0.26 -4.78 -3.24
CA ILE A 96 0.24 -3.41 -3.35
C ILE A 96 -0.55 -2.67 -4.41
N SER A 97 -1.25 -1.61 -4.00
CA SER A 97 -2.07 -0.82 -4.90
C SER A 97 -1.53 0.59 -5.07
N PHE A 98 -1.50 1.07 -6.33
CA PHE A 98 -1.11 2.43 -6.68
C PHE A 98 -2.35 3.23 -7.09
N VAL A 99 -2.47 4.45 -6.58
CA VAL A 99 -3.64 5.31 -6.77
C VAL A 99 -3.42 6.19 -7.99
N LEU A 100 -3.96 5.80 -9.15
CA LEU A 100 -3.79 6.49 -10.41
C LEU A 100 -4.98 7.45 -10.71
N PRO A 101 -4.77 8.64 -11.23
CA PRO A 101 -3.50 9.26 -11.66
C PRO A 101 -2.64 9.86 -10.54
N ARG A 102 -3.15 10.00 -9.31
CA ARG A 102 -2.49 10.70 -8.19
C ARG A 102 -1.03 10.32 -7.99
N PHE A 103 -0.70 9.02 -8.04
CA PHE A 103 0.65 8.54 -7.89
C PHE A 103 1.59 9.07 -8.99
N CYS A 104 1.10 9.18 -10.23
CA CYS A 104 1.90 9.70 -11.34
C CYS A 104 2.28 11.17 -11.13
N ASP A 105 1.45 11.93 -10.43
CA ASP A 105 1.64 13.37 -10.21
C ASP A 105 2.35 13.69 -8.88
N GLN A 106 2.84 12.65 -8.18
CA GLN A 106 3.62 12.82 -6.95
C GLN A 106 4.99 13.43 -7.25
N SER A 107 5.42 14.36 -6.39
CA SER A 107 6.72 15.01 -6.50
C SER A 107 7.31 15.33 -5.12
N LEU A 108 8.64 15.37 -5.00
CA LEU A 108 9.34 15.63 -3.73
C LEU A 108 9.04 17.02 -3.15
N ASP A 109 8.93 18.04 -3.99
CA ASP A 109 8.64 19.42 -3.58
C ASP A 109 7.31 19.56 -2.82
N ARG A 110 6.42 18.59 -2.96
CA ARG A 110 5.13 18.50 -2.26
C ARG A 110 5.09 17.39 -1.22
N SER A 111 6.22 16.79 -0.93
CA SER A 111 6.32 15.65 -0.01
C SER A 111 6.83 16.09 1.35
N ARG A 112 6.24 15.54 2.42
CA ARG A 112 6.78 15.67 3.79
C ARG A 112 8.17 15.03 3.96
N LYS A 113 8.62 14.26 2.96
CA LYS A 113 9.90 13.57 2.94
C LYS A 113 10.97 14.34 2.19
N ALA A 114 10.69 15.57 1.71
CA ALA A 114 11.64 16.37 0.95
C ALA A 114 12.98 16.55 1.67
N ASP A 115 12.93 16.77 2.99
CA ASP A 115 14.11 16.99 3.84
C ASP A 115 15.01 15.75 3.99
N LEU A 116 14.55 14.55 3.57
CA LEU A 116 15.35 13.32 3.57
C LEU A 116 16.21 13.17 2.31
N TYR A 117 16.07 14.08 1.36
CA TYR A 117 16.76 14.06 0.08
C TYR A 117 17.60 15.33 -0.12
N PRO A 118 18.68 15.28 -0.95
CA PRO A 118 19.39 16.50 -1.36
C PRO A 118 18.45 17.56 -1.93
N ALA A 119 18.77 18.84 -1.72
CA ALA A 119 17.90 19.94 -2.17
C ALA A 119 17.74 20.03 -3.70
N ASP A 120 18.67 19.46 -4.46
CA ASP A 120 18.65 19.34 -5.91
C ASP A 120 18.11 17.99 -6.41
N ALA A 121 17.60 17.15 -5.52
CA ALA A 121 17.06 15.86 -5.87
C ALA A 121 15.84 16.01 -6.81
N PRO A 122 15.76 15.21 -7.89
CA PRO A 122 14.67 15.33 -8.85
C PRO A 122 13.33 14.90 -8.22
N GLY A 123 12.27 15.68 -8.50
CA GLY A 123 10.95 15.49 -7.90
C GLY A 123 10.37 14.09 -8.04
N TRP A 124 10.69 13.38 -9.14
CA TRP A 124 10.20 12.03 -9.39
C TRP A 124 10.67 10.97 -8.37
N LEU A 125 11.74 11.25 -7.60
CA LEU A 125 12.20 10.35 -6.54
C LEU A 125 11.11 10.07 -5.50
N ALA A 126 10.15 10.98 -5.31
CA ALA A 126 9.00 10.72 -4.45
C ALA A 126 8.21 9.47 -4.85
N LYS A 127 8.15 9.16 -6.16
CA LYS A 127 7.46 7.98 -6.67
C LYS A 127 8.27 6.72 -6.42
N LEU A 128 9.58 6.75 -6.64
CA LEU A 128 10.47 5.63 -6.32
C LEU A 128 10.49 5.36 -4.81
N ASP A 129 10.53 6.42 -3.99
CA ASP A 129 10.37 6.32 -2.53
C ASP A 129 9.08 5.59 -2.17
N THR A 130 7.96 5.94 -2.80
CA THR A 130 6.68 5.27 -2.55
C THR A 130 6.72 3.80 -2.97
N VAL A 131 7.35 3.44 -4.09
CA VAL A 131 7.50 2.02 -4.50
C VAL A 131 8.29 1.23 -3.45
N ILE A 132 9.45 1.75 -3.03
CA ILE A 132 10.30 1.11 -2.02
C ILE A 132 9.63 1.08 -0.65
N HIS A 133 8.92 2.14 -0.28
CA HIS A 133 8.14 2.25 0.95
C HIS A 133 7.09 1.14 1.07
N GLU A 134 6.33 0.88 0.00
CA GLU A 134 5.32 -0.19 0.03
C GLU A 134 5.94 -1.59 0.12
N LEU A 135 7.10 -1.81 -0.52
CA LEU A 135 7.87 -3.04 -0.36
C LEU A 135 8.43 -3.18 1.06
N TYR A 136 8.90 -2.07 1.65
CA TYR A 136 9.48 -2.08 2.98
C TYR A 136 8.46 -2.35 4.09
N HIS A 137 7.17 -2.19 3.80
CA HIS A 137 6.11 -2.65 4.70
C HIS A 137 6.01 -4.17 4.85
N ILE A 138 6.56 -4.93 3.92
CA ILE A 138 6.53 -6.40 4.00
C ILE A 138 7.43 -6.85 5.15
N ASP A 139 6.86 -7.67 6.05
CA ASP A 139 7.61 -8.24 7.16
C ASP A 139 8.66 -9.23 6.66
N PRO A 140 9.90 -9.25 7.22
CA PRO A 140 10.95 -10.16 6.79
C PRO A 140 10.57 -11.65 6.87
N ASP A 141 9.71 -12.01 7.80
CA ASP A 141 9.20 -13.38 7.93
C ASP A 141 8.00 -13.64 7.01
N ALA A 142 7.65 -12.67 6.15
CA ALA A 142 6.48 -12.69 5.27
C ALA A 142 5.15 -12.97 6.01
N ALA A 143 5.09 -12.57 7.27
CA ALA A 143 3.98 -12.82 8.19
C ALA A 143 3.34 -11.52 8.68
N GLY A 144 2.93 -10.67 7.76
CA GLY A 144 2.26 -9.45 8.13
C GLY A 144 2.92 -8.18 7.62
N ILE A 145 2.58 -7.06 8.23
CA ILE A 145 3.22 -5.77 8.00
C ILE A 145 4.40 -5.66 8.97
N ARG A 146 5.52 -5.15 8.47
CA ARG A 146 6.74 -4.90 9.26
C ARG A 146 6.40 -4.10 10.51
N LYS A 147 6.85 -4.64 11.64
CA LYS A 147 6.67 -4.01 12.94
C LYS A 147 7.82 -3.04 13.21
N LEU A 148 7.50 -1.93 13.83
CA LEU A 148 8.50 -1.05 14.41
C LEU A 148 8.69 -1.45 15.88
N ILE A 149 9.95 -1.59 16.28
CA ILE A 149 10.32 -1.95 17.65
C ILE A 149 10.61 -0.65 18.41
N ARG A 150 9.97 -0.47 19.55
CA ARG A 150 10.24 0.65 20.47
C ARG A 150 11.56 0.46 21.20
N ALA A 151 12.07 1.52 21.80
CA ALA A 151 13.31 1.49 22.58
C ALA A 151 13.29 0.47 23.74
N ASP A 152 12.12 0.12 24.26
CA ASP A 152 11.92 -0.88 25.32
C ASP A 152 11.81 -2.32 24.78
N GLY A 153 11.95 -2.50 23.46
CA GLY A 153 11.85 -3.80 22.79
C GLY A 153 10.43 -4.25 22.48
N SER A 154 9.40 -3.46 22.81
CA SER A 154 8.01 -3.77 22.49
C SER A 154 7.64 -3.37 21.06
N ASP A 155 6.65 -4.05 20.48
CA ASP A 155 6.10 -3.70 19.18
C ASP A 155 5.34 -2.37 19.22
N SER A 156 5.57 -1.52 18.23
CA SER A 156 4.77 -0.30 18.04
C SER A 156 3.45 -0.62 17.35
N SER A 157 2.39 0.10 17.73
CA SER A 157 1.12 0.10 17.00
C SER A 157 1.19 0.88 15.67
N HIS A 158 2.25 1.67 15.47
CA HIS A 158 2.45 2.45 14.26
C HIS A 158 3.28 1.66 13.26
N SER A 159 2.91 1.72 11.99
CA SER A 159 3.66 1.13 10.87
C SER A 159 4.74 2.07 10.31
N HIS A 160 4.84 3.28 10.81
CA HIS A 160 5.79 4.31 10.37
C HIS A 160 6.40 5.03 11.56
N GLY A 161 7.70 5.32 11.47
CA GLY A 161 8.45 6.16 12.37
C GLY A 161 9.50 6.96 11.61
N PRO A 162 10.21 7.90 12.25
CA PRO A 162 11.28 8.66 11.59
C PRO A 162 12.35 7.75 10.97
N GLU A 163 12.77 6.73 11.68
CA GLU A 163 13.76 5.75 11.20
C GLU A 163 13.28 4.99 9.96
N PHE A 164 12.00 4.59 9.93
CA PHE A 164 11.40 3.94 8.77
C PHE A 164 11.53 4.80 7.50
N TYR A 165 11.21 6.10 7.61
CA TYR A 165 11.31 7.02 6.48
C TYR A 165 12.75 7.24 6.04
N GLN A 166 13.69 7.34 6.99
CA GLN A 166 15.10 7.50 6.69
C GLN A 166 15.65 6.26 5.98
N GLU A 167 15.34 5.07 6.48
CA GLU A 167 15.76 3.81 5.86
C GLU A 167 15.22 3.64 4.44
N VAL A 168 13.99 4.06 4.18
CA VAL A 168 13.42 4.08 2.81
C VAL A 168 14.20 5.06 1.93
N ALA A 169 14.47 6.27 2.40
CA ALA A 169 15.23 7.27 1.65
C ALA A 169 16.66 6.79 1.34
N ASP A 170 17.32 6.14 2.31
CA ASP A 170 18.66 5.57 2.12
C ASP A 170 18.66 4.47 1.04
N MET A 171 17.63 3.60 1.04
CA MET A 171 17.47 2.57 0.00
C MET A 171 17.22 3.17 -1.38
N VAL A 172 16.41 4.23 -1.47
CA VAL A 172 16.18 4.97 -2.73
C VAL A 172 17.48 5.55 -3.27
N GLN A 173 18.24 6.24 -2.42
CA GLN A 173 19.50 6.88 -2.81
C GLN A 173 20.53 5.84 -3.24
N ALA A 174 20.65 4.75 -2.47
CA ALA A 174 21.55 3.63 -2.81
C ALA A 174 21.15 2.95 -4.13
N TYR A 175 19.86 2.77 -4.38
CA TYR A 175 19.36 2.19 -5.63
C TYR A 175 19.70 3.06 -6.85
N VAL A 176 19.46 4.36 -6.76
CA VAL A 176 19.75 5.30 -7.88
C VAL A 176 21.24 5.48 -8.10
N ALA A 177 22.04 5.48 -7.03
CA ALA A 177 23.50 5.59 -7.12
C ALA A 177 24.18 4.31 -7.63
N GLY A 178 23.47 3.18 -7.60
CA GLY A 178 23.97 1.90 -8.09
C GLY A 178 23.97 1.80 -9.62
N ASP A 179 24.53 0.69 -10.13
CA ASP A 179 24.50 0.35 -11.56
C ASP A 179 23.12 -0.17 -11.95
N THR A 180 22.11 0.69 -11.91
CA THR A 180 20.71 0.40 -12.25
C THR A 180 20.40 0.86 -13.67
N ASP A 181 19.58 0.09 -14.41
CA ASP A 181 19.11 0.50 -15.73
C ASP A 181 18.05 1.61 -15.60
N PRO A 182 18.34 2.84 -16.07
CA PRO A 182 17.38 3.93 -16.02
C PRO A 182 16.06 3.66 -16.73
N ALA A 183 16.04 2.75 -17.71
CA ALA A 183 14.82 2.38 -18.44
C ALA A 183 13.77 1.74 -17.54
N LEU A 184 14.19 1.15 -16.41
CA LEU A 184 13.27 0.53 -15.43
C LEU A 184 12.42 1.55 -14.68
N TYR A 185 12.95 2.77 -14.46
CA TYR A 185 12.26 3.82 -13.70
C TYR A 185 12.02 5.11 -14.51
N GLU A 186 12.38 5.17 -15.81
CA GLU A 186 12.14 6.34 -16.67
C GLU A 186 10.66 6.79 -16.62
N PHE A 187 9.73 5.85 -16.59
CA PHE A 187 8.30 6.17 -16.55
C PHE A 187 7.87 6.94 -15.30
N LEU A 188 8.62 6.83 -14.20
CA LEU A 188 8.38 7.61 -12.98
C LEU A 188 8.75 9.09 -13.16
N GLN A 189 9.59 9.44 -14.13
CA GLN A 189 9.98 10.83 -14.39
C GLN A 189 8.84 11.66 -14.98
N HIS A 190 7.78 11.01 -15.45
CA HIS A 190 6.65 11.65 -16.10
C HIS A 190 5.44 11.75 -15.18
N ASP A 191 4.68 12.85 -15.30
CA ASP A 191 3.36 12.99 -14.72
C ASP A 191 2.30 12.23 -15.55
N PHE A 192 1.07 12.19 -15.08
CA PHE A 192 0.00 11.46 -15.74
C PHE A 192 -0.32 11.98 -17.14
N ASN A 193 -0.28 13.30 -17.34
CA ASN A 193 -0.56 13.92 -18.62
C ASN A 193 0.54 13.62 -19.64
N THR A 194 1.79 13.72 -19.23
CA THR A 194 2.93 13.37 -20.07
C THR A 194 2.91 11.90 -20.46
N LEU A 195 2.62 10.99 -19.52
CA LEU A 195 2.46 9.55 -19.81
C LEU A 195 1.33 9.30 -20.82
N THR A 196 0.19 9.98 -20.64
CA THR A 196 -0.96 9.85 -21.53
C THR A 196 -0.62 10.35 -22.94
N GLY A 197 0.03 11.51 -23.06
CA GLY A 197 0.45 12.08 -24.34
C GLY A 197 1.50 11.22 -25.05
N ARG A 198 2.54 10.77 -24.32
CA ARG A 198 3.65 9.99 -24.89
C ARG A 198 3.25 8.58 -25.32
N PHE A 199 2.39 7.93 -24.54
CA PHE A 199 2.05 6.50 -24.76
C PHE A 199 0.61 6.27 -25.23
N GLY A 200 -0.18 7.32 -25.44
CA GLY A 200 -1.58 7.19 -25.84
C GLY A 200 -2.51 6.69 -24.75
N GLY A 201 -2.09 6.75 -23.47
CA GLY A 201 -2.87 6.39 -22.30
C GLY A 201 -2.12 5.53 -21.29
N VAL A 202 -2.66 5.48 -20.07
CA VAL A 202 -2.17 4.70 -18.94
C VAL A 202 -3.19 3.60 -18.63
N VAL A 203 -2.74 2.35 -18.64
CA VAL A 203 -3.54 1.19 -18.24
C VAL A 203 -2.91 0.49 -17.05
N SER A 204 -3.71 -0.15 -16.23
CA SER A 204 -3.25 -0.91 -15.08
C SER A 204 -4.22 -2.05 -14.78
N THR A 205 -3.70 -3.16 -14.24
CA THR A 205 -4.52 -4.21 -13.66
C THR A 205 -5.34 -3.63 -12.49
N THR A 206 -6.59 -4.01 -12.38
CA THR A 206 -7.48 -3.62 -11.27
C THR A 206 -8.46 -4.75 -10.97
N PHE A 207 -8.99 -4.79 -9.76
CA PHE A 207 -10.09 -5.69 -9.45
C PHE A 207 -11.40 -5.19 -10.08
N ARG A 208 -12.23 -6.08 -10.58
CA ARG A 208 -13.60 -5.78 -11.06
C ARG A 208 -14.46 -5.27 -9.91
N ASN A 209 -14.46 -6.01 -8.81
CA ASN A 209 -15.09 -5.62 -7.57
C ASN A 209 -13.97 -5.52 -6.52
N PHE A 210 -13.55 -4.31 -6.22
CA PHE A 210 -12.47 -4.11 -5.26
C PHE A 210 -12.89 -4.64 -3.89
N PRO A 211 -12.21 -5.66 -3.38
CA PRO A 211 -12.49 -6.16 -2.05
C PRO A 211 -12.18 -5.07 -1.03
N SER A 212 -13.09 -4.86 -0.10
CA SER A 212 -12.80 -4.06 1.07
C SER A 212 -11.83 -4.84 1.94
N PHE A 213 -10.55 -4.52 1.83
CA PHE A 213 -9.55 -5.12 2.69
C PHE A 213 -9.50 -4.35 3.99
N PRO A 214 -9.66 -5.00 5.10
CA PRO A 214 -9.32 -4.39 6.36
C PRO A 214 -7.83 -4.21 6.42
N GLN A 215 -7.44 -3.04 6.77
CA GLN A 215 -6.09 -2.81 7.21
C GLN A 215 -5.87 -3.54 8.51
N ARG A 216 -4.68 -4.05 8.65
CA ARG A 216 -4.27 -4.80 9.76
C ARG A 216 -3.21 -4.09 10.56
N TYR A 217 -3.46 -3.90 11.79
CA TYR A 217 -2.47 -3.45 12.76
C TYR A 217 -2.64 -4.23 14.04
N MET A 218 -1.54 -4.51 14.71
CA MET A 218 -1.58 -4.99 16.06
C MET A 218 -1.59 -3.80 17.01
N GLU A 219 -2.66 -3.63 17.71
CA GLU A 219 -2.59 -2.97 18.98
C GLU A 219 -1.99 -3.99 19.97
N ALA A 220 -0.89 -3.63 20.62
CA ALA A 220 -0.43 -4.41 21.75
C ALA A 220 -1.57 -4.44 22.77
N ILE A 221 -2.07 -5.64 23.06
CA ILE A 221 -3.10 -5.81 24.06
C ILE A 221 -2.38 -5.75 25.40
N GLU A 222 -2.36 -4.58 25.99
CA GLU A 222 -2.04 -4.48 27.40
C GLU A 222 -3.15 -5.20 28.17
N MET A 223 -2.77 -6.20 28.94
CA MET A 223 -3.72 -6.86 29.84
C MET A 223 -4.35 -5.80 30.72
N PRO A 224 -5.68 -5.71 30.78
CA PRO A 224 -6.32 -4.72 31.60
C PRO A 224 -5.90 -4.94 33.06
N ILE A 225 -5.42 -3.88 33.68
CA ILE A 225 -5.09 -3.87 35.11
C ILE A 225 -6.39 -3.92 35.95
N ASP A 226 -7.52 -3.50 35.37
CA ASP A 226 -8.82 -3.52 36.02
C ASP A 226 -9.39 -4.95 36.06
N PRO A 227 -9.54 -5.55 37.26
CA PRO A 227 -10.09 -6.88 37.42
C PRO A 227 -11.57 -6.98 36.98
N ASN A 228 -12.26 -5.85 36.86
CA ASN A 228 -13.66 -5.79 36.43
C ASN A 228 -13.81 -5.82 34.89
N VAL A 229 -12.71 -5.75 34.15
CA VAL A 229 -12.74 -5.80 32.69
C VAL A 229 -12.29 -7.17 32.21
N ARG A 230 -13.03 -7.75 31.26
CA ARG A 230 -12.60 -8.92 30.51
C ARG A 230 -12.26 -8.57 29.07
N ILE A 231 -11.26 -9.22 28.52
CA ILE A 231 -10.95 -9.18 27.11
C ILE A 231 -11.68 -10.31 26.41
N GLU A 232 -12.44 -9.97 25.41
CA GLU A 232 -13.16 -10.92 24.57
C GLU A 232 -12.56 -10.87 23.16
N ARG A 233 -12.13 -12.04 22.69
CA ARG A 233 -11.60 -12.20 21.34
C ARG A 233 -12.72 -12.56 20.40
N ILE A 234 -12.92 -11.80 19.34
CA ILE A 234 -13.87 -12.17 18.29
C ILE A 234 -13.18 -13.14 17.32
N LYS A 235 -13.81 -14.28 17.12
CA LYS A 235 -13.39 -15.22 16.08
C LYS A 235 -13.58 -14.56 14.71
N SER A 236 -12.56 -14.66 13.87
CA SER A 236 -12.69 -14.32 12.46
C SER A 236 -13.86 -15.08 11.83
N PRO A 237 -14.67 -14.46 10.97
CA PRO A 237 -15.73 -15.16 10.27
C PRO A 237 -15.19 -16.32 9.44
N SER A 238 -15.96 -17.38 9.36
CA SER A 238 -15.51 -18.73 9.07
C SER A 238 -14.98 -19.03 7.68
N GLN A 239 -15.20 -18.18 6.67
CA GLN A 239 -14.67 -18.46 5.31
C GLN A 239 -14.23 -17.19 4.58
N PRO A 240 -12.99 -17.15 4.04
CA PRO A 240 -12.51 -16.05 3.22
C PRO A 240 -13.24 -16.03 1.87
N VAL A 241 -13.45 -14.84 1.32
CA VAL A 241 -13.85 -14.68 -0.09
C VAL A 241 -12.63 -15.02 -0.94
N VAL A 242 -12.82 -15.91 -1.91
CA VAL A 242 -11.76 -16.30 -2.84
C VAL A 242 -11.77 -15.36 -4.03
N TYR A 243 -10.61 -14.86 -4.41
CA TYR A 243 -10.37 -14.07 -5.62
C TYR A 243 -9.35 -14.79 -6.51
N THR A 244 -9.56 -14.73 -7.80
CA THR A 244 -8.72 -15.37 -8.81
C THR A 244 -8.33 -14.38 -9.90
N ALA A 245 -7.63 -14.85 -10.93
CA ALA A 245 -7.32 -14.04 -12.11
C ALA A 245 -8.58 -13.51 -12.82
N ASP A 246 -9.71 -14.22 -12.70
CA ASP A 246 -10.98 -13.81 -13.32
C ASP A 246 -11.59 -12.57 -12.69
N ASP A 247 -11.19 -12.22 -11.46
CA ASP A 247 -11.60 -11.00 -10.78
C ASP A 247 -10.77 -9.78 -11.17
N LEU A 248 -9.72 -10.00 -11.95
CA LEU A 248 -8.84 -8.94 -12.44
C LEU A 248 -9.27 -8.50 -13.85
N GLN A 249 -9.02 -7.26 -14.15
CA GLN A 249 -9.20 -6.69 -15.47
C GLN A 249 -8.18 -5.59 -15.74
N MET A 250 -7.84 -5.41 -17.02
CA MET A 250 -7.10 -4.24 -17.46
C MET A 250 -8.04 -3.03 -17.55
N ARG A 251 -7.67 -1.92 -16.93
CA ARG A 251 -8.44 -0.68 -16.96
C ARG A 251 -7.58 0.48 -17.45
N GLN A 252 -8.14 1.29 -18.34
CA GLN A 252 -7.57 2.58 -18.70
C GLN A 252 -7.96 3.63 -17.67
N PHE A 253 -6.96 4.38 -17.22
CA PHE A 253 -7.14 5.51 -16.31
C PHE A 253 -7.20 6.80 -17.10
N LEU A 254 -8.14 7.67 -16.73
CA LEU A 254 -8.39 8.96 -17.37
C LEU A 254 -8.40 10.04 -16.31
N GLU A 255 -7.93 11.23 -16.66
CA GLU A 255 -8.06 12.38 -15.80
C GLU A 255 -9.53 12.82 -15.68
N GLN A 256 -10.09 12.82 -14.47
CA GLN A 256 -11.51 13.13 -14.28
C GLN A 256 -11.84 14.62 -14.34
N THR A 257 -10.86 15.50 -14.31
CA THR A 257 -11.10 16.96 -14.34
C THR A 257 -11.78 17.40 -15.62
N THR A 258 -11.48 16.79 -16.75
CA THR A 258 -12.05 17.09 -18.06
C THR A 258 -13.55 16.71 -18.16
N ARG A 259 -14.00 15.68 -17.46
CA ARG A 259 -15.42 15.25 -17.48
C ARG A 259 -16.38 16.19 -16.73
N ARG A 260 -15.91 16.93 -15.73
CA ARG A 260 -16.75 17.89 -14.99
C ARG A 260 -16.95 19.21 -15.75
N LEU A 261 -15.96 19.66 -16.51
CA LEU A 261 -16.06 20.89 -17.31
C LEU A 261 -17.02 20.71 -18.49
N THR A 262 -17.02 19.57 -19.18
CA THR A 262 -17.95 19.26 -20.27
C THR A 262 -19.39 19.09 -19.80
N ARG A 263 -19.66 18.59 -18.59
CA ARG A 263 -21.02 18.51 -18.04
C ARG A 263 -21.59 19.87 -17.61
N LYS A 264 -20.77 20.82 -17.15
CA LYS A 264 -21.25 22.19 -16.82
C LYS A 264 -21.52 23.03 -18.06
N GLY A 265 -20.81 22.80 -19.16
CA GLY A 265 -21.06 23.48 -20.42
C GLY A 265 -22.36 23.04 -21.13
N ALA A 266 -22.82 21.80 -20.90
CA ALA A 266 -24.05 21.28 -21.51
C ALA A 266 -25.35 21.74 -20.82
N HIS A 267 -25.27 22.32 -19.61
CA HIS A 267 -26.46 22.86 -18.91
C HIS A 267 -26.66 24.37 -19.05
N GLN A 268 -25.79 25.08 -19.77
CA GLN A 268 -25.96 26.51 -20.05
C GLN A 268 -26.41 26.81 -21.48
N ALA A 269 -26.72 25.79 -22.29
CA ALA A 269 -27.21 25.90 -23.65
C ALA A 269 -28.58 25.21 -23.86
N ALA A 270 -29.46 25.29 -22.85
CA ALA A 270 -30.86 24.90 -22.97
C ALA A 270 -31.76 25.97 -22.30
#